data_217e40c3dce87d5955681280ad19dd78
#
_entry.id   217e40c3dce87d5955681280ad19dd78
#
_cell.length_a   1.000
_cell.length_b   1.000
_cell.length_c   1.000
_cell.angle_alpha   90.00
_cell.angle_beta   90.00
_cell.angle_gamma   90.00
#
_symmetry.space_group_name_H-M   'P 1'
#
loop_
_entity.id
_entity.type
_entity.pdbx_description
1 polymer ?
#
loop_
_entity_poly.entity_id
_entity_poly.type
_entity_poly.pdbx_seq_one_letter_code
_entity_poly.pdbx_strand_id
1 'polypeptide(L)'
;MSRANVLTRRLGLRHPVIQAPLAGGGDTPALVAAVCEAGALGFVGASYLTPLQMIETARAVRAQTTRPFGINLFAPLPAPEAPVESRLVLLGPGAAQRG
;
A
#
# COMPACT_ATOMS: atom_id res chain seq x y z
N MET A 1 15.03 8.37 -19.64
CA MET A 1 13.83 8.17 -20.46
C MET A 1 12.65 7.79 -19.58
N SER A 2 11.56 8.45 -19.77
CA SER A 2 10.36 8.16 -18.99
C SER A 2 9.69 6.88 -19.46
N ARG A 3 9.34 6.03 -18.50
CA ARG A 3 8.57 4.80 -18.74
C ARG A 3 7.14 4.96 -18.24
N ALA A 4 6.55 6.13 -18.49
CA ALA A 4 5.20 6.39 -18.06
C ALA A 4 4.24 5.34 -18.64
N ASN A 5 3.48 4.69 -17.77
CA ASN A 5 2.43 3.77 -18.13
C ASN A 5 1.15 4.17 -17.40
N VAL A 6 0.09 3.40 -17.57
CA VAL A 6 -1.20 3.72 -16.96
C VAL A 6 -1.06 3.83 -15.44
N LEU A 7 -0.33 2.91 -14.82
CA LEU A 7 -0.17 2.89 -13.36
C LEU A 7 0.61 4.11 -12.88
N THR A 8 1.74 4.41 -13.50
CA THR A 8 2.56 5.56 -13.08
C THR A 8 1.81 6.87 -13.26
N ARG A 9 1.04 7.00 -14.33
CA ARG A 9 0.25 8.21 -14.56
C ARG A 9 -0.87 8.37 -13.56
N ARG A 10 -1.59 7.30 -13.27
CA ARG A 10 -2.74 7.36 -12.35
C ARG A 10 -2.31 7.65 -10.92
N LEU A 11 -1.17 7.13 -10.52
CA LEU A 11 -0.69 7.27 -9.15
C LEU A 11 0.32 8.40 -8.99
N GLY A 12 0.71 9.05 -10.07
CA GLY A 12 1.71 10.11 -10.02
C GLY A 12 3.09 9.63 -9.66
N LEU A 13 3.44 8.40 -10.05
CA LEU A 13 4.74 7.83 -9.74
C LEU A 13 5.80 8.37 -10.70
N ARG A 14 7.00 8.58 -10.18
CA ARG A 14 8.17 8.92 -11.00
C ARG A 14 8.81 7.69 -11.60
N HIS A 15 8.70 6.56 -10.92
CA HIS A 15 9.34 5.32 -11.30
C HIS A 15 8.33 4.19 -11.31
N PRO A 16 8.37 3.29 -12.31
CA PRO A 16 7.49 2.12 -12.33
C PRO A 16 8.03 1.02 -11.41
N VAL A 17 8.19 1.35 -10.13
CA VAL A 17 8.76 0.46 -9.12
C VAL A 17 7.78 0.35 -7.95
N ILE A 18 7.59 -0.86 -7.49
CA ILE A 18 6.73 -1.17 -6.36
C ILE A 18 7.60 -1.87 -5.32
N GLN A 19 7.60 -1.34 -4.09
CA GLN A 19 8.20 -2.04 -2.97
C GLN A 19 7.24 -3.11 -2.50
N ALA A 20 7.70 -4.35 -2.45
CA ALA A 20 6.85 -5.47 -2.06
C ALA A 20 6.40 -5.34 -0.61
N PRO A 21 5.14 -5.68 -0.30
CA PRO A 21 4.71 -5.71 1.09
C PRO A 21 5.41 -6.85 1.83
N LEU A 22 5.91 -6.56 3.03
CA LEU A 22 6.64 -7.51 3.85
C LEU A 22 5.87 -7.73 5.15
N ALA A 23 5.00 -8.74 5.12
CA ALA A 23 4.26 -9.12 6.32
C ALA A 23 5.23 -9.53 7.42
N GLY A 24 4.85 -9.25 8.67
CA GLY A 24 5.69 -9.60 9.81
C GLY A 24 6.64 -8.51 10.28
N GLY A 25 6.50 -7.30 9.77
CA GLY A 25 7.21 -6.13 10.29
C GLY A 25 8.42 -5.65 9.51
N GLY A 26 8.67 -6.24 8.34
CA GLY A 26 9.77 -5.80 7.50
C GLY A 26 9.56 -4.42 6.88
N ASP A 27 8.31 -4.03 6.66
CA ASP A 27 7.95 -2.75 6.06
C ASP A 27 7.44 -1.79 7.14
N THR A 28 8.35 -1.02 7.70
CA THR A 28 7.97 0.01 8.67
C THR A 28 7.27 1.17 7.98
N PRO A 29 6.44 1.96 8.69
CA PRO A 29 5.86 3.17 8.09
C PRO A 29 6.90 4.11 7.50
N ALA A 30 8.07 4.22 8.13
CA ALA A 30 9.14 5.06 7.62
C ALA A 30 9.67 4.56 6.28
N LEU A 31 9.84 3.24 6.13
CA LEU A 31 10.28 2.67 4.85
C LEU A 31 9.25 2.91 3.76
N VAL A 32 7.98 2.62 4.05
CA VAL A 32 6.90 2.81 3.07
C VAL A 32 6.84 4.27 2.63
N ALA A 33 6.86 5.19 3.57
CA ALA A 33 6.83 6.61 3.26
C ALA A 33 8.06 7.05 2.45
N ALA A 34 9.24 6.55 2.78
CA ALA A 34 10.46 6.88 2.06
C ALA A 34 10.40 6.41 0.60
N VAL A 35 9.87 5.22 0.37
CA VAL A 35 9.66 4.69 -0.98
C VAL A 35 8.70 5.59 -1.76
N CYS A 36 7.61 5.99 -1.14
CA CYS A 36 6.62 6.86 -1.78
C CYS A 36 7.21 8.24 -2.10
N GLU A 37 7.97 8.82 -1.17
CA GLU A 37 8.61 10.11 -1.40
C GLU A 37 9.68 10.06 -2.48
N ALA A 38 10.29 8.92 -2.69
CA ALA A 38 11.24 8.72 -3.79
C ALA A 38 10.55 8.61 -5.15
N GLY A 39 9.23 8.54 -5.19
CA GLY A 39 8.47 8.48 -6.44
C GLY A 39 8.08 7.10 -6.89
N ALA A 40 8.26 6.10 -6.05
CA ALA A 40 7.79 4.72 -6.28
C ALA A 40 6.52 4.47 -5.47
N LEU A 41 5.99 3.27 -5.53
CA LEU A 41 4.81 2.88 -4.77
C LEU A 41 5.22 1.98 -3.62
N GLY A 42 5.04 2.46 -2.41
CA GLY A 42 5.31 1.69 -1.20
C GLY A 42 4.08 0.91 -0.75
N PHE A 43 4.28 -0.25 -0.15
CA PHE A 43 3.21 -1.10 0.33
C PHE A 43 3.40 -1.48 1.79
N VAL A 44 2.28 -1.49 2.52
CA VAL A 44 2.20 -2.04 3.87
C VAL A 44 1.67 -3.47 3.78
N GLY A 45 2.42 -4.42 4.34
CA GLY A 45 1.93 -5.79 4.48
C GLY A 45 1.09 -5.91 5.74
N ALA A 46 -0.22 -5.95 5.56
CA ALA A 46 -1.16 -5.87 6.68
C ALA A 46 -1.80 -7.21 7.03
N SER A 47 -1.33 -8.31 6.45
CA SER A 47 -1.98 -9.62 6.62
C SER A 47 -2.08 -10.11 8.06
N TYR A 48 -1.11 -9.73 8.89
CA TYR A 48 -1.07 -10.15 10.29
C TYR A 48 -1.45 -9.02 11.25
N LEU A 49 -1.92 -7.90 10.73
CA LEU A 49 -2.32 -6.78 11.56
C LEU A 49 -3.80 -6.88 11.92
N THR A 50 -4.13 -6.51 13.14
CA THR A 50 -5.52 -6.29 13.50
C THR A 50 -6.04 -5.06 12.77
N PRO A 51 -7.38 -4.88 12.66
CA PRO A 51 -7.92 -3.67 12.04
C PRO A 51 -7.40 -2.38 12.67
N LEU A 52 -7.26 -2.36 14.00
CA LEU A 52 -6.75 -1.18 14.69
C LEU A 52 -5.28 -0.93 14.33
N GLN A 53 -4.46 -1.98 14.34
CA GLN A 53 -3.05 -1.86 13.95
C GLN A 53 -2.91 -1.38 12.51
N MET A 54 -3.78 -1.84 11.62
CA MET A 54 -3.77 -1.43 10.22
C MET A 54 -4.07 0.07 10.10
N ILE A 55 -5.06 0.56 10.83
CA ILE A 55 -5.40 1.98 10.85
C ILE A 55 -4.24 2.81 11.39
N GLU A 56 -3.63 2.37 12.48
CA GLU A 56 -2.49 3.05 13.07
C GLU A 56 -1.31 3.11 12.11
N THR A 57 -1.02 2.00 11.44
CA THR A 57 0.06 1.93 10.46
C THR A 57 -0.21 2.86 9.28
N ALA A 58 -1.43 2.84 8.76
CA ALA A 58 -1.82 3.71 7.66
C ALA A 58 -1.70 5.18 8.04
N ARG A 59 -2.11 5.54 9.25
CA ARG A 59 -1.95 6.90 9.75
C ARG A 59 -0.50 7.31 9.89
N ALA A 60 0.35 6.38 10.36
CA ALA A 60 1.78 6.64 10.50
C ALA A 60 2.45 6.88 9.15
N VAL A 61 2.06 6.13 8.11
CA VAL A 61 2.54 6.38 6.75
C VAL A 61 2.04 7.71 6.25
N ARG A 62 0.74 7.99 6.42
CA ARG A 62 0.14 9.23 5.94
C ARG A 62 0.72 10.46 6.62
N ALA A 63 1.18 10.34 7.85
CA ALA A 63 1.83 11.43 8.55
C ALA A 63 3.20 11.80 7.92
N GLN A 64 3.80 10.88 7.18
CA GLN A 64 5.13 11.07 6.60
C GLN A 64 5.12 11.29 5.10
N THR A 65 4.01 11.02 4.42
CA THR A 65 3.89 11.23 2.97
C THR A 65 2.44 11.53 2.60
N THR A 66 2.25 12.39 1.62
CA THR A 66 0.94 12.62 1.00
C THR A 66 0.77 11.81 -0.28
N ARG A 67 1.80 11.08 -0.69
CA ARG A 67 1.76 10.30 -1.91
C ARG A 67 0.95 9.02 -1.70
N PRO A 68 0.44 8.43 -2.78
CA PRO A 68 -0.29 7.16 -2.67
C PRO A 68 0.61 6.05 -2.16
N PHE A 69 0.03 5.17 -1.35
CA PHE A 69 0.67 3.94 -0.92
C PHE A 69 -0.36 2.83 -0.92
N GLY A 70 0.11 1.59 -0.92
CA GLY A 70 -0.77 0.43 -0.96
C GLY A 70 -0.78 -0.33 0.34
N ILE A 71 -1.85 -1.07 0.56
CA ILE A 71 -1.97 -2.01 1.67
C ILE A 71 -2.33 -3.36 1.09
N ASN A 72 -1.54 -4.36 1.43
CA ASN A 72 -1.78 -5.73 0.99
C ASN A 72 -2.62 -6.45 2.02
N LEU A 73 -3.75 -7.00 1.60
CA LEU A 73 -4.67 -7.73 2.45
C LEU A 73 -4.93 -9.11 1.87
N PHE A 74 -5.00 -10.10 2.74
CA PHE A 74 -5.51 -11.41 2.34
C PHE A 74 -7.02 -11.43 2.57
N ALA A 75 -7.76 -11.74 1.52
CA ALA A 75 -9.20 -11.85 1.63
C ALA A 75 -9.57 -13.12 2.39
N PRO A 76 -10.49 -13.05 3.36
CA PRO A 76 -10.99 -14.26 3.99
C PRO A 76 -11.75 -15.11 2.98
N LEU A 77 -11.65 -16.43 3.11
CA LEU A 77 -12.33 -17.37 2.22
C LEU A 77 -13.64 -17.80 2.84
N PRO A 78 -14.78 -17.41 2.26
CA PRO A 78 -16.07 -17.88 2.75
C PRO A 78 -16.36 -19.32 2.35
N ALA A 79 -15.70 -19.84 1.31
CA ALA A 79 -15.93 -21.18 0.80
C ALA A 79 -14.59 -21.86 0.53
N PRO A 80 -14.48 -23.19 0.83
CA PRO A 80 -13.20 -23.89 0.67
C PRO A 80 -12.66 -23.92 -0.74
N GLU A 81 -13.54 -23.93 -1.73
CA GLU A 81 -13.14 -23.99 -3.14
C GLU A 81 -12.73 -22.63 -3.70
N ALA A 82 -12.94 -21.56 -2.96
CA ALA A 82 -12.53 -20.23 -3.42
C ALA A 82 -11.00 -20.10 -3.34
N PRO A 83 -10.35 -19.51 -4.36
CA PRO A 83 -8.93 -19.29 -4.29
C PRO A 83 -8.56 -18.27 -3.23
N VAL A 84 -7.36 -18.42 -2.66
CA VAL A 84 -6.82 -17.41 -1.77
C VAL A 84 -6.35 -16.23 -2.62
N GLU A 85 -6.85 -15.07 -2.32
CA GLU A 85 -6.50 -13.87 -3.06
C GLU A 85 -5.90 -12.80 -2.14
N SER A 86 -4.83 -12.19 -2.61
CA SER A 86 -4.36 -10.94 -2.05
C SER A 86 -5.12 -9.81 -2.71
N ARG A 87 -5.74 -8.99 -1.90
CA ARG A 87 -6.41 -7.80 -2.41
C ARG A 87 -5.50 -6.60 -2.27
N LEU A 88 -5.46 -5.80 -3.32
CA LEU A 88 -4.68 -4.60 -3.36
C LEU A 88 -5.57 -3.40 -3.09
N VAL A 89 -5.25 -2.65 -2.05
CA VAL A 89 -5.93 -1.40 -1.73
C VAL A 89 -4.94 -0.26 -1.89
N LEU A 90 -5.27 0.70 -2.74
CA LEU A 90 -4.43 1.87 -2.98
C LEU A 90 -5.01 3.07 -2.27
N LEU A 91 -4.20 3.70 -1.43
CA LEU A 91 -4.59 4.89 -0.68
C LEU A 91 -3.77 6.08 -1.17
N GLY A 92 -4.46 7.04 -1.74
CA GLY A 92 -3.87 8.30 -2.17
C GLY A 92 -4.43 9.48 -1.40
N PRO A 93 -4.00 10.69 -1.74
CA PRO A 93 -4.56 11.89 -1.13
C PRO A 93 -6.07 11.92 -1.30
N GLY A 94 -6.81 12.02 -0.21
CA GLY A 94 -8.26 12.05 -0.22
C GLY A 94 -8.94 10.70 -0.29
N ALA A 95 -8.23 9.61 -0.53
CA ALA A 95 -8.84 8.28 -0.62
C ALA A 95 -9.48 7.85 0.70
N ALA A 96 -8.82 8.15 1.82
CA ALA A 96 -9.34 7.80 3.14
C ALA A 96 -10.63 8.53 3.50
N GLN A 97 -10.97 9.61 2.80
CA GLN A 97 -12.18 10.38 3.05
C GLN A 97 -13.41 9.81 2.36
N ARG A 98 -13.23 8.83 1.52
CA ARG A 98 -14.33 8.24 0.76
C ARG A 98 -15.02 7.09 1.51
N GLY A 99 -14.50 6.79 2.66
CA GLY A 99 -15.10 5.81 3.54
C GLY A 99 -15.20 4.42 3.02
#